data_581f09db0b95c66a2205b7314eb8ae6c
#
_entry.id   581f09db0b95c66a2205b7314eb8ae6c
#
_cell.length_a   1.000
_cell.length_b   1.000
_cell.length_c   1.000
_cell.angle_alpha   90.00
_cell.angle_beta   90.00
_cell.angle_gamma   90.00
#
_symmetry.space_group_name_H-M   'P 1'
#
loop_
_entity.id
_entity.type
_entity.pdbx_description
1 polymer ?
#
loop_
_entity_poly.entity_id
_entity_poly.type
_entity_poly.pdbx_seq_one_letter_code
_entity_poly.pdbx_strand_id
1 'polypeptide(L)'
;MNTAENRNGAATKRTPSVPVVTVEAPETQKRHSKAYGESSVAAFEPSPHADHEAHHHHTHGEHTHHEHGHHLLQVEHLSVSFRMYEEDEPFFQARRRDVEVIHDLSVSVHEGEVIAVVGASGSGKSLLADAILGLYEPNATVTGRIWFDGEECSAARLEELRGHGISLVPQSTANLDPLMRVGKQVEGLARNRQDKQRRQARRKELFARYGLAEDVAKMYPHELSGGMTRRVLLCCALMDEPRLIVADEPTPGLDLDLACKALADLRAFADEGGGVMLITHDIELALRVADRVAVFQDGTVVEETSVVSFNSPDTLRHPFSRQLWHALPEHGFACTVEEDAVDKSGKDDTPT
;
A
#
# COMPACT_ATOMS: atom_id res chain seq x y z
N MET A 1 -0.07 69.92 23.34
CA MET A 1 -0.50 69.94 21.93
C MET A 1 -0.51 68.48 21.48
N ASN A 2 -1.66 68.05 21.11
CA ASN A 2 -2.14 66.66 20.91
C ASN A 2 -1.31 65.82 19.93
N THR A 3 -1.04 64.59 20.35
CA THR A 3 -0.72 63.49 19.46
C THR A 3 -1.78 62.40 19.64
N ALA A 4 -2.51 62.11 18.57
CA ALA A 4 -3.54 61.09 18.51
C ALA A 4 -2.94 59.71 18.27
N GLU A 5 -3.26 58.77 19.14
CA GLU A 5 -3.01 57.34 18.96
C GLU A 5 -4.03 56.73 17.98
N ASN A 6 -3.51 56.06 16.95
CA ASN A 6 -4.32 55.28 16.04
C ASN A 6 -4.13 53.76 16.37
N ARG A 7 -5.14 53.15 16.99
CA ARG A 7 -5.22 51.72 17.28
C ARG A 7 -5.91 51.02 16.12
N ASN A 8 -5.13 50.30 15.29
CA ASN A 8 -5.69 49.32 14.37
C ASN A 8 -5.67 47.93 15.02
N GLY A 9 -6.85 47.46 15.40
CA GLY A 9 -7.05 46.07 15.83
C GLY A 9 -7.15 45.14 14.66
N ALA A 10 -6.15 44.29 14.50
CA ALA A 10 -6.21 43.14 13.58
C ALA A 10 -6.92 41.97 14.25
N ALA A 11 -8.11 41.63 13.78
CA ALA A 11 -8.86 40.44 14.20
C ALA A 11 -8.20 39.20 13.59
N THR A 12 -7.52 38.42 14.42
CA THR A 12 -7.01 37.08 14.07
C THR A 12 -8.20 36.12 13.99
N LYS A 13 -8.50 35.63 12.79
CA LYS A 13 -9.40 34.52 12.54
C LYS A 13 -8.80 33.25 13.15
N ARG A 14 -9.44 32.72 14.19
CA ARG A 14 -9.11 31.39 14.72
C ARG A 14 -9.62 30.33 13.73
N THR A 15 -8.72 29.57 13.15
CA THR A 15 -9.00 28.31 12.46
C THR A 15 -9.49 27.27 13.48
N PRO A 16 -10.49 26.43 13.15
CA PRO A 16 -10.94 25.36 14.05
C PRO A 16 -9.83 24.32 14.20
N SER A 17 -9.51 23.97 15.45
CA SER A 17 -8.56 22.92 15.80
C SER A 17 -9.12 21.55 15.44
N VAL A 18 -8.41 20.84 14.54
CA VAL A 18 -8.64 19.44 14.23
C VAL A 18 -8.27 18.59 15.45
N PRO A 19 -9.07 17.59 15.86
CA PRO A 19 -8.73 16.73 16.99
C PRO A 19 -7.47 15.93 16.69
N VAL A 20 -6.44 16.10 17.51
CA VAL A 20 -5.19 15.31 17.47
C VAL A 20 -5.48 13.98 18.14
N VAL A 21 -5.50 12.90 17.38
CA VAL A 21 -5.50 11.54 17.95
C VAL A 21 -4.04 11.18 18.24
N THR A 22 -3.60 11.38 19.46
CA THR A 22 -2.30 10.92 19.94
C THR A 22 -2.43 9.43 20.26
N VAL A 23 -1.84 8.55 19.44
CA VAL A 23 -1.75 7.13 19.77
C VAL A 23 -0.50 6.94 20.63
N GLU A 24 -0.67 6.84 21.95
CA GLU A 24 0.39 6.40 22.85
C GLU A 24 0.57 4.87 22.71
N ALA A 25 1.82 4.42 22.61
CA ALA A 25 2.17 3.00 22.53
C ALA A 25 1.69 2.27 23.80
N PRO A 26 1.13 1.05 23.68
CA PRO A 26 0.66 0.30 24.84
C PRO A 26 1.84 -0.14 25.72
N GLU A 27 1.77 0.18 27.00
CA GLU A 27 2.67 -0.35 28.02
C GLU A 27 2.60 -1.88 28.06
N THR A 28 3.76 -2.52 28.04
CA THR A 28 3.93 -3.97 28.16
C THR A 28 3.37 -4.49 29.51
N GLN A 29 2.12 -4.94 29.51
CA GLN A 29 1.56 -5.66 30.65
C GLN A 29 2.06 -7.11 30.69
N LYS A 30 2.70 -7.48 31.79
CA LYS A 30 3.11 -8.83 32.15
C LYS A 30 1.91 -9.78 32.17
N ARG A 31 1.98 -10.85 31.38
CA ARG A 31 1.00 -11.94 31.36
C ARG A 31 0.95 -12.63 32.70
N HIS A 32 -0.23 -12.64 33.33
CA HIS A 32 -0.65 -13.65 34.30
C HIS A 32 -1.73 -14.52 33.65
N SER A 33 -1.41 -15.80 33.57
CA SER A 33 -2.32 -16.86 33.17
C SER A 33 -3.43 -17.05 34.20
N LYS A 34 -4.69 -17.14 33.79
CA LYS A 34 -5.74 -17.92 34.49
C LYS A 34 -6.83 -18.38 33.52
N ALA A 35 -7.28 -19.57 33.81
CA ALA A 35 -8.06 -20.47 33.01
C ALA A 35 -9.58 -20.25 33.01
N TYR A 36 -10.19 -20.75 31.94
CA TYR A 36 -11.54 -21.36 31.80
C TYR A 36 -12.79 -20.74 32.44
N GLY A 37 -13.82 -20.55 31.62
CA GLY A 37 -15.22 -20.45 31.98
C GLY A 37 -16.11 -20.35 30.74
N GLU A 38 -16.86 -21.43 30.49
CA GLU A 38 -17.88 -21.57 29.45
C GLU A 38 -19.12 -20.72 29.70
N SER A 39 -19.82 -20.37 28.67
CA SER A 39 -21.26 -20.41 28.36
C SER A 39 -21.77 -19.04 27.88
N SER A 40 -22.54 -18.94 26.91
CA SER A 40 -23.81 -19.32 26.45
C SER A 40 -24.26 -18.44 25.27
N VAL A 41 -24.87 -19.08 24.30
CA VAL A 41 -25.49 -18.55 23.09
C VAL A 41 -26.70 -17.68 23.44
N ALA A 42 -26.83 -16.50 22.81
CA ALA A 42 -28.12 -15.87 22.63
C ALA A 42 -28.20 -15.24 21.23
N ALA A 43 -29.15 -15.74 20.46
CA ALA A 43 -29.55 -15.24 19.16
C ALA A 43 -30.23 -13.90 19.28
N PHE A 44 -29.99 -13.01 18.32
CA PHE A 44 -30.79 -11.79 18.16
C PHE A 44 -31.23 -11.65 16.70
N GLU A 45 -32.55 -11.58 16.51
CA GLU A 45 -33.24 -11.39 15.22
C GLU A 45 -33.28 -9.90 14.84
N PRO A 46 -33.46 -9.59 13.53
CA PRO A 46 -33.49 -8.21 13.03
C PRO A 46 -34.91 -7.64 13.02
N SER A 47 -35.05 -6.33 13.19
CA SER A 47 -36.24 -5.56 12.88
C SER A 47 -35.93 -4.22 12.19
N PRO A 48 -36.90 -3.63 11.43
CA PRO A 48 -36.62 -2.91 10.21
C PRO A 48 -36.89 -1.39 10.27
N HIS A 49 -36.34 -0.70 9.24
CA HIS A 49 -36.74 0.61 8.67
C HIS A 49 -36.90 1.85 9.56
N ALA A 50 -36.13 2.87 9.24
CA ALA A 50 -36.65 4.25 9.12
C ALA A 50 -35.68 5.10 8.23
N ASP A 51 -36.26 5.62 7.14
CA ASP A 51 -35.72 6.65 6.27
C ASP A 51 -35.50 7.95 7.04
N HIS A 52 -34.36 8.63 6.79
CA HIS A 52 -34.32 10.09 6.89
C HIS A 52 -33.23 10.65 5.95
N GLU A 53 -33.73 11.31 4.90
CA GLU A 53 -32.98 12.24 4.07
C GLU A 53 -32.53 13.44 4.90
N ALA A 54 -31.27 13.85 4.78
CA ALA A 54 -30.85 15.21 5.06
C ALA A 54 -29.69 15.61 4.14
N HIS A 55 -30.00 16.45 3.17
CA HIS A 55 -29.04 17.14 2.31
C HIS A 55 -28.20 18.12 3.10
N HIS A 56 -26.89 18.01 3.01
CA HIS A 56 -25.95 19.12 3.23
C HIS A 56 -24.99 19.27 2.07
N HIS A 57 -25.20 20.34 1.31
CA HIS A 57 -24.29 20.82 0.28
C HIS A 57 -23.00 21.36 0.93
N HIS A 58 -21.87 20.78 0.61
CA HIS A 58 -20.57 21.44 0.69
C HIS A 58 -19.92 21.45 -0.70
N THR A 59 -19.76 22.66 -1.21
CA THR A 59 -19.03 22.96 -2.43
C THR A 59 -17.54 22.75 -2.19
N HIS A 60 -16.98 21.69 -2.75
CA HIS A 60 -15.55 21.47 -2.90
C HIS A 60 -15.20 21.50 -4.38
N GLY A 61 -14.00 22.05 -4.69
CA GLY A 61 -13.51 22.29 -6.03
C GLY A 61 -13.59 21.06 -6.94
N GLU A 62 -13.77 21.34 -8.23
CA GLU A 62 -13.97 20.37 -9.30
C GLU A 62 -12.82 19.36 -9.37
N HIS A 63 -12.99 18.23 -8.70
CA HIS A 63 -12.33 17.00 -9.09
C HIS A 63 -13.14 16.40 -10.24
N THR A 64 -12.52 16.28 -11.40
CA THR A 64 -13.09 15.57 -12.54
C THR A 64 -13.39 14.14 -12.11
N HIS A 65 -14.66 13.88 -11.80
CA HIS A 65 -15.16 12.54 -11.55
C HIS A 65 -15.01 11.70 -12.82
N HIS A 66 -14.01 10.82 -12.84
CA HIS A 66 -14.12 9.61 -13.64
C HIS A 66 -15.18 8.75 -12.95
N GLU A 67 -16.22 8.40 -13.70
CA GLU A 67 -17.29 7.52 -13.26
C GLU A 67 -16.69 6.21 -12.73
N HIS A 68 -17.11 5.84 -11.51
CA HIS A 68 -17.29 4.49 -11.06
C HIS A 68 -16.09 3.71 -10.49
N GLY A 69 -15.87 3.82 -9.23
CA GLY A 69 -15.25 2.79 -8.44
C GLY A 69 -15.52 3.07 -6.97
N HIS A 70 -15.95 2.07 -6.25
CA HIS A 70 -15.97 2.14 -4.80
C HIS A 70 -14.53 2.38 -4.31
N HIS A 71 -14.30 3.42 -3.48
CA HIS A 71 -13.01 3.64 -2.85
C HIS A 71 -12.70 2.47 -1.93
N LEU A 72 -11.75 1.62 -2.33
CA LEU A 72 -11.29 0.53 -1.51
C LEU A 72 -10.37 1.02 -0.39
N LEU A 73 -9.47 1.95 -0.71
CA LEU A 73 -8.63 2.67 0.23
C LEU A 73 -8.76 4.16 -0.02
N GLN A 74 -8.90 4.93 1.07
CA GLN A 74 -8.82 6.39 1.03
C GLN A 74 -7.95 6.86 2.19
N VAL A 75 -6.94 7.66 1.87
CA VAL A 75 -6.05 8.31 2.82
C VAL A 75 -6.30 9.81 2.72
N GLU A 76 -6.59 10.46 3.85
CA GLU A 76 -6.91 11.88 3.90
C GLU A 76 -6.02 12.60 4.90
N HIS A 77 -5.37 13.66 4.43
CA HIS A 77 -4.58 14.57 5.26
C HIS A 77 -3.55 13.85 6.14
N LEU A 78 -2.93 12.77 5.60
CA LEU A 78 -1.93 12.00 6.32
C LEU A 78 -0.67 12.84 6.53
N SER A 79 -0.26 12.99 7.80
CA SER A 79 1.04 13.53 8.16
C SER A 79 1.77 12.57 9.08
N VAL A 80 3.07 12.38 8.84
CA VAL A 80 3.94 11.53 9.64
C VAL A 80 5.18 12.31 10.03
N SER A 81 5.41 12.44 11.33
CA SER A 81 6.60 13.07 11.89
C SER A 81 7.32 12.16 12.87
N PHE A 82 8.61 12.32 12.98
CA PHE A 82 9.47 11.55 13.90
C PHE A 82 10.09 12.48 14.94
N ARG A 83 10.01 12.07 16.20
CA ARG A 83 10.72 12.72 17.27
C ARG A 83 12.18 12.27 17.27
N MET A 84 13.08 13.18 16.90
CA MET A 84 14.51 12.95 16.83
C MET A 84 15.26 13.80 17.88
N TYR A 85 16.46 13.39 18.23
CA TYR A 85 17.37 14.19 19.05
C TYR A 85 18.38 14.87 18.13
N GLU A 86 18.75 16.12 18.46
CA GLU A 86 19.80 16.84 17.73
C GLU A 86 21.14 16.13 17.96
N GLU A 87 21.85 15.82 16.86
CA GLU A 87 23.09 15.01 16.91
C GLU A 87 24.27 15.75 17.50
N ASP A 88 24.26 17.09 17.53
CA ASP A 88 25.36 17.93 17.94
C ASP A 88 25.48 18.12 19.48
N GLU A 89 24.50 17.61 20.24
CA GLU A 89 24.48 17.77 21.69
C GLU A 89 24.68 16.42 22.41
N PRO A 90 25.35 16.38 23.60
CA PRO A 90 25.39 15.17 24.41
C PRO A 90 23.99 14.66 24.73
N PHE A 91 23.77 13.34 24.68
CA PHE A 91 22.47 12.68 24.83
C PHE A 91 21.61 13.24 25.99
N PHE A 92 22.20 13.62 27.12
CA PHE A 92 21.50 14.18 28.27
C PHE A 92 21.07 15.65 28.12
N GLN A 93 21.54 16.36 27.08
CA GLN A 93 21.26 17.76 26.80
C GLN A 93 20.61 17.96 25.41
N ALA A 94 20.55 16.89 24.60
CA ALA A 94 20.07 16.94 23.25
C ALA A 94 18.59 17.40 23.21
N ARG A 95 18.34 18.45 22.45
CA ARG A 95 17.00 18.97 22.23
C ARG A 95 16.22 17.99 21.34
N ARG A 96 14.93 17.86 21.63
CA ARG A 96 14.01 17.08 20.79
C ARG A 96 13.53 17.94 19.64
N ARG A 97 13.58 17.39 18.44
CA ARG A 97 13.06 17.99 17.22
C ARG A 97 12.09 17.03 16.58
N ASP A 98 10.89 17.49 16.23
CA ASP A 98 9.97 16.74 15.40
C ASP A 98 10.30 17.03 13.92
N VAL A 99 10.60 15.97 13.16
CA VAL A 99 10.91 16.04 11.72
C VAL A 99 9.72 15.45 10.98
N GLU A 100 8.99 16.29 10.29
CA GLU A 100 7.87 15.87 9.44
C GLU A 100 8.42 15.33 8.11
N VAL A 101 8.01 14.11 7.74
CA VAL A 101 8.45 13.41 6.53
C VAL A 101 7.30 13.28 5.53
N ILE A 102 6.09 13.03 6.00
CA ILE A 102 4.87 13.10 5.20
C ILE A 102 4.02 14.25 5.75
N HIS A 103 3.51 15.11 4.87
CA HIS A 103 2.68 16.24 5.25
C HIS A 103 1.48 16.38 4.33
N ASP A 104 0.29 16.47 4.94
CA ASP A 104 -1.00 16.71 4.28
C ASP A 104 -1.24 15.86 3.02
N LEU A 105 -0.85 14.58 3.08
CA LEU A 105 -0.94 13.67 1.95
C LEU A 105 -2.35 13.09 1.86
N SER A 106 -2.92 13.15 0.65
CA SER A 106 -4.17 12.46 0.32
C SER A 106 -4.00 11.63 -0.92
N VAL A 107 -4.51 10.38 -0.91
CA VAL A 107 -4.47 9.44 -2.04
C VAL A 107 -5.56 8.40 -1.87
N SER A 108 -6.09 7.89 -2.98
CA SER A 108 -7.12 6.83 -2.97
C SER A 108 -6.79 5.71 -3.93
N VAL A 109 -7.31 4.50 -3.62
CA VAL A 109 -7.28 3.32 -4.50
C VAL A 109 -8.72 2.83 -4.66
N HIS A 110 -9.15 2.59 -5.89
CA HIS A 110 -10.49 2.03 -6.19
C HIS A 110 -10.41 0.51 -6.36
N GLU A 111 -11.57 -0.15 -6.31
CA GLU A 111 -11.68 -1.54 -6.74
C GLU A 111 -11.39 -1.65 -8.24
N GLY A 112 -10.65 -2.68 -8.62
CA GLY A 112 -10.25 -2.90 -10.01
C GLY A 112 -9.11 -2.01 -10.52
N GLU A 113 -8.50 -1.21 -9.64
CA GLU A 113 -7.52 -0.19 -10.02
C GLU A 113 -6.10 -0.55 -9.60
N VAL A 114 -5.15 -0.17 -10.45
CA VAL A 114 -3.73 -0.03 -10.10
C VAL A 114 -3.37 1.44 -10.10
N ILE A 115 -3.09 2.01 -8.92
CA ILE A 115 -2.49 3.34 -8.81
C ILE A 115 -0.98 3.22 -8.63
N ALA A 116 -0.21 3.90 -9.46
CA ALA A 116 1.24 3.98 -9.32
C ALA A 116 1.63 5.24 -8.52
N VAL A 117 2.29 5.04 -7.37
CA VAL A 117 2.89 6.12 -6.58
C VAL A 117 4.35 6.26 -6.99
N VAL A 118 4.67 7.31 -7.75
CA VAL A 118 5.99 7.52 -8.35
C VAL A 118 6.66 8.76 -7.79
N GLY A 119 8.00 8.75 -7.71
CA GLY A 119 8.75 9.90 -7.22
C GLY A 119 10.20 9.54 -6.88
N ALA A 120 10.99 10.52 -6.46
CA ALA A 120 12.40 10.34 -6.15
C ALA A 120 12.62 9.31 -5.03
N SER A 121 13.76 8.60 -5.06
CA SER A 121 14.16 7.72 -3.97
C SER A 121 14.36 8.52 -2.68
N GLY A 122 13.95 7.97 -1.54
CA GLY A 122 14.07 8.62 -0.24
C GLY A 122 13.03 9.72 0.04
N SER A 123 12.03 9.91 -0.83
CA SER A 123 11.00 10.95 -0.64
C SER A 123 9.94 10.62 0.42
N GLY A 124 9.91 9.40 0.98
CA GLY A 124 8.94 8.98 2.00
C GLY A 124 7.87 7.99 1.52
N LYS A 125 7.94 7.48 0.27
CA LYS A 125 6.93 6.56 -0.30
C LYS A 125 6.74 5.26 0.50
N SER A 126 7.83 4.64 0.97
CA SER A 126 7.75 3.45 1.82
C SER A 126 7.07 3.74 3.16
N LEU A 127 7.26 4.96 3.69
CA LEU A 127 6.59 5.39 4.92
C LEU A 127 5.07 5.52 4.72
N LEU A 128 4.60 5.88 3.51
CA LEU A 128 3.18 5.82 3.16
C LEU A 128 2.66 4.38 3.22
N ALA A 129 3.41 3.39 2.68
CA ALA A 129 3.04 1.99 2.78
C ALA A 129 2.94 1.51 4.24
N ASP A 130 3.91 1.87 5.06
CA ASP A 130 3.92 1.55 6.49
C ASP A 130 2.73 2.21 7.22
N ALA A 131 2.42 3.46 6.89
CA ALA A 131 1.29 4.18 7.49
C ALA A 131 -0.06 3.54 7.15
N ILE A 132 -0.28 3.13 5.89
CA ILE A 132 -1.50 2.41 5.45
C ILE A 132 -1.67 1.09 6.21
N LEU A 133 -0.57 0.43 6.55
CA LEU A 133 -0.59 -0.83 7.29
C LEU A 133 -0.62 -0.63 8.82
N GLY A 134 -0.57 0.63 9.31
CA GLY A 134 -0.46 0.91 10.73
C GLY A 134 0.86 0.41 11.35
N LEU A 135 1.93 0.36 10.56
CA LEU A 135 3.28 -0.01 11.00
C LEU A 135 4.03 1.26 11.39
N TYR A 136 3.93 1.64 12.66
CA TYR A 136 4.51 2.89 13.15
C TYR A 136 5.70 2.63 14.07
N GLU A 137 6.77 3.38 13.87
CA GLU A 137 7.88 3.42 14.79
C GLU A 137 7.48 4.07 16.13
N PRO A 138 8.04 3.65 17.26
CA PRO A 138 7.65 4.16 18.59
C PRO A 138 7.83 5.67 18.78
N ASN A 139 8.69 6.31 17.98
CA ASN A 139 8.94 7.75 17.97
C ASN A 139 8.16 8.49 16.87
N ALA A 140 7.31 7.79 16.12
CA ALA A 140 6.47 8.39 15.09
C ALA A 140 5.20 9.01 15.69
N THR A 141 4.79 10.13 15.13
CA THR A 141 3.47 10.74 15.33
C THR A 141 2.77 10.75 13.98
N VAL A 142 1.61 10.08 13.92
CA VAL A 142 0.82 9.96 12.70
C VAL A 142 -0.53 10.65 12.92
N THR A 143 -0.90 11.51 11.99
CA THR A 143 -2.20 12.22 11.97
C THR A 143 -2.84 12.07 10.60
N GLY A 144 -4.14 12.34 10.50
CA GLY A 144 -4.92 12.13 9.29
C GLY A 144 -5.91 10.97 9.47
N ARG A 145 -6.56 10.58 8.39
CA ARG A 145 -7.58 9.50 8.39
C ARG A 145 -7.31 8.50 7.30
N ILE A 146 -7.54 7.23 7.60
CA ILE A 146 -7.44 6.13 6.64
C ILE A 146 -8.77 5.41 6.67
N TRP A 147 -9.35 5.22 5.48
CA TRP A 147 -10.60 4.50 5.26
C TRP A 147 -10.31 3.26 4.42
N PHE A 148 -10.90 2.16 4.80
CA PHE A 148 -10.84 0.92 4.02
C PHE A 148 -12.25 0.37 3.85
N ASP A 149 -12.67 0.17 2.59
CA ASP A 149 -14.01 -0.33 2.24
C ASP A 149 -15.14 0.52 2.87
N GLY A 150 -14.96 1.84 2.88
CA GLY A 150 -15.92 2.79 3.44
C GLY A 150 -15.93 2.93 4.97
N GLU A 151 -15.09 2.16 5.69
CA GLU A 151 -14.95 2.26 7.15
C GLU A 151 -13.68 3.02 7.55
N GLU A 152 -13.80 3.99 8.47
CA GLU A 152 -12.63 4.66 9.04
C GLU A 152 -11.84 3.69 9.93
N CYS A 153 -10.54 3.58 9.66
CA CYS A 153 -9.67 2.61 10.31
C CYS A 153 -8.94 3.22 11.50
N SER A 154 -9.17 2.68 12.69
CA SER A 154 -8.28 2.87 13.83
C SER A 154 -7.00 2.05 13.65
N ALA A 155 -5.95 2.32 14.45
CA ALA A 155 -4.72 1.53 14.46
C ALA A 155 -4.99 0.03 14.69
N ALA A 156 -5.92 -0.31 15.59
CA ALA A 156 -6.32 -1.70 15.84
C ALA A 156 -7.00 -2.33 14.62
N ARG A 157 -7.83 -1.55 13.89
CA ARG A 157 -8.48 -2.04 12.65
C ARG A 157 -7.47 -2.28 11.54
N LEU A 158 -6.48 -1.39 11.36
CA LEU A 158 -5.39 -1.61 10.42
C LEU A 158 -4.57 -2.85 10.76
N GLU A 159 -4.33 -3.13 12.05
CA GLU A 159 -3.66 -4.35 12.49
C GLU A 159 -4.46 -5.62 12.11
N GLU A 160 -5.78 -5.61 12.29
CA GLU A 160 -6.65 -6.73 11.88
C GLU A 160 -6.66 -6.95 10.36
N LEU A 161 -6.54 -5.90 9.57
CA LEU A 161 -6.56 -5.97 8.10
C LEU A 161 -5.27 -6.52 7.51
N ARG A 162 -4.16 -6.52 8.25
CA ARG A 162 -2.86 -7.00 7.76
C ARG A 162 -2.93 -8.46 7.33
N GLY A 163 -2.54 -8.73 6.10
CA GLY A 163 -2.48 -10.07 5.51
C GLY A 163 -3.82 -10.64 5.05
N HIS A 164 -4.96 -10.02 5.38
CA HIS A 164 -6.29 -10.51 5.00
C HIS A 164 -7.06 -9.49 4.15
N GLY A 165 -7.14 -8.24 4.60
CA GLY A 165 -7.72 -7.14 3.83
C GLY A 165 -6.67 -6.42 2.99
N ILE A 166 -5.53 -6.12 3.62
CA ILE A 166 -4.39 -5.41 3.03
C ILE A 166 -3.15 -6.27 3.14
N SER A 167 -2.46 -6.52 2.04
CA SER A 167 -1.16 -7.19 2.00
C SER A 167 -0.06 -6.28 1.51
N LEU A 168 1.15 -6.49 2.02
CA LEU A 168 2.36 -5.75 1.64
C LEU A 168 3.32 -6.66 0.87
N VAL A 169 3.79 -6.17 -0.27
CA VAL A 169 5.04 -6.63 -0.89
C VAL A 169 6.12 -5.63 -0.49
N PRO A 170 7.00 -5.94 0.47
CA PRO A 170 7.92 -4.96 1.01
C PRO A 170 9.14 -4.76 0.11
N GLN A 171 9.73 -3.56 0.19
CA GLN A 171 10.97 -3.23 -0.51
C GLN A 171 12.14 -4.09 -0.03
N SER A 172 12.26 -4.32 1.27
CA SER A 172 13.39 -5.03 1.86
C SER A 172 13.20 -6.55 1.84
N THR A 173 14.21 -7.25 1.34
CA THR A 173 14.28 -8.71 1.42
C THR A 173 14.56 -9.22 2.84
N ALA A 174 14.98 -8.34 3.75
CA ALA A 174 15.22 -8.67 5.17
C ALA A 174 13.92 -8.91 5.97
N ASN A 175 12.75 -8.69 5.37
CA ASN A 175 11.45 -8.94 6.02
C ASN A 175 11.13 -10.43 6.18
N LEU A 176 11.91 -11.32 5.56
CA LEU A 176 11.83 -12.75 5.84
C LEU A 176 12.59 -13.09 7.13
N ASP A 177 11.96 -13.87 8.01
CA ASP A 177 12.61 -14.38 9.23
C ASP A 177 13.78 -15.33 8.86
N PRO A 178 15.04 -14.99 9.16
CA PRO A 178 16.20 -15.79 8.78
C PRO A 178 16.24 -17.15 9.46
N LEU A 179 15.51 -17.37 10.55
CA LEU A 179 15.47 -18.60 11.31
C LEU A 179 14.30 -19.52 10.93
N MET A 180 13.39 -19.05 10.08
CA MET A 180 12.22 -19.81 9.64
C MET A 180 12.37 -20.26 8.18
N ARG A 181 11.96 -21.52 7.90
CA ARG A 181 11.95 -22.04 6.52
C ARG A 181 10.97 -21.26 5.65
N VAL A 182 11.35 -21.01 4.41
CA VAL A 182 10.61 -20.23 3.42
C VAL A 182 9.16 -20.74 3.25
N GLY A 183 8.96 -22.04 3.09
CA GLY A 183 7.62 -22.60 2.93
C GLY A 183 6.70 -22.31 4.11
N LYS A 184 7.26 -22.21 5.34
CA LYS A 184 6.49 -21.87 6.53
C LYS A 184 6.10 -20.39 6.56
N GLN A 185 6.97 -19.52 6.08
CA GLN A 185 6.70 -18.11 6.02
C GLN A 185 5.60 -17.81 4.99
N VAL A 186 5.69 -18.43 3.80
CA VAL A 186 4.66 -18.31 2.77
C VAL A 186 3.32 -18.91 3.23
N GLU A 187 3.32 -20.10 3.82
CA GLU A 187 2.10 -20.73 4.35
C GLU A 187 1.48 -19.93 5.50
N GLY A 188 2.28 -19.21 6.29
CA GLY A 188 1.79 -18.47 7.45
C GLY A 188 1.17 -19.38 8.52
N LEU A 189 0.34 -18.78 9.39
CA LEU A 189 -0.34 -19.51 10.48
C LEU A 189 -1.65 -20.12 9.98
N ALA A 190 -1.73 -21.44 10.03
CA ALA A 190 -2.96 -22.16 9.71
C ALA A 190 -3.88 -22.27 10.93
N ARG A 191 -5.18 -22.00 10.74
CA ARG A 191 -6.21 -22.06 11.80
C ARG A 191 -6.55 -23.49 12.21
N ASN A 192 -6.49 -24.43 11.27
CA ASN A 192 -6.80 -25.85 11.48
C ASN A 192 -6.10 -26.72 10.43
N ARG A 193 -6.32 -28.05 10.49
CA ARG A 193 -5.70 -29.02 9.58
C ARG A 193 -6.11 -28.82 8.11
N GLN A 194 -7.37 -28.47 7.86
CA GLN A 194 -7.89 -28.24 6.50
C GLN A 194 -7.28 -26.98 5.90
N ASP A 195 -7.24 -25.90 6.67
CA ASP A 195 -6.60 -24.63 6.26
C ASP A 195 -5.11 -24.83 5.97
N LYS A 196 -4.42 -25.63 6.79
CA LYS A 196 -3.02 -25.99 6.52
C LYS A 196 -2.85 -26.68 5.17
N GLN A 197 -3.75 -27.60 4.82
CA GLN A 197 -3.70 -28.29 3.52
C GLN A 197 -3.97 -27.32 2.37
N ARG A 198 -4.97 -26.43 2.52
CA ARG A 198 -5.26 -25.36 1.54
C ARG A 198 -4.03 -24.48 1.30
N ARG A 199 -3.41 -23.95 2.37
CA ARG A 199 -2.22 -23.09 2.29
C ARG A 199 -1.03 -23.80 1.65
N GLN A 200 -0.82 -25.08 1.94
CA GLN A 200 0.22 -25.88 1.29
C GLN A 200 -0.03 -26.08 -0.22
N ALA A 201 -1.28 -26.31 -0.62
CA ALA A 201 -1.65 -26.40 -2.03
C ALA A 201 -1.44 -25.05 -2.74
N ARG A 202 -1.93 -23.96 -2.14
CA ARG A 202 -1.76 -22.61 -2.66
C ARG A 202 -0.28 -22.19 -2.79
N ARG A 203 0.56 -22.51 -1.81
CA ARG A 203 2.01 -22.29 -1.90
C ARG A 203 2.62 -22.98 -3.13
N LYS A 204 2.23 -24.24 -3.40
CA LYS A 204 2.73 -24.96 -4.57
C LYS A 204 2.33 -24.30 -5.88
N GLU A 205 1.07 -23.83 -5.99
CA GLU A 205 0.59 -23.08 -7.14
C GLU A 205 1.39 -21.79 -7.33
N LEU A 206 1.55 -20.99 -6.26
CA LEU A 206 2.33 -19.75 -6.32
C LEU A 206 3.80 -20.01 -6.66
N PHE A 207 4.43 -21.06 -6.10
CA PHE A 207 5.80 -21.41 -6.43
C PHE A 207 5.93 -21.79 -7.90
N ALA A 208 5.01 -22.60 -8.43
CA ALA A 208 5.00 -22.95 -9.86
C ALA A 208 4.80 -21.70 -10.73
N ARG A 209 3.86 -20.81 -10.36
CA ARG A 209 3.59 -19.56 -11.07
C ARG A 209 4.83 -18.66 -11.16
N TYR A 210 5.60 -18.56 -10.07
CA TYR A 210 6.80 -17.70 -10.01
C TYR A 210 8.11 -18.45 -10.30
N GLY A 211 8.06 -19.67 -10.85
CA GLY A 211 9.25 -20.43 -11.20
C GLY A 211 10.15 -20.74 -10.00
N LEU A 212 9.56 -20.98 -8.83
CA LEU A 212 10.24 -21.47 -7.64
C LEU A 212 10.09 -22.98 -7.55
N ALA A 213 11.21 -23.71 -7.44
CA ALA A 213 11.15 -25.16 -7.24
C ALA A 213 10.57 -25.53 -5.87
N GLU A 214 9.93 -26.68 -5.77
CA GLU A 214 9.25 -27.11 -4.53
C GLU A 214 10.20 -27.28 -3.33
N ASP A 215 11.46 -27.56 -3.56
CA ASP A 215 12.51 -27.70 -2.54
C ASP A 215 12.88 -26.35 -1.89
N VAL A 216 12.61 -25.21 -2.55
CA VAL A 216 12.76 -23.87 -1.99
C VAL A 216 11.95 -23.73 -0.68
N ALA A 217 10.82 -24.42 -0.57
CA ALA A 217 10.04 -24.43 0.67
C ALA A 217 10.82 -24.93 1.90
N LYS A 218 11.87 -25.72 1.70
CA LYS A 218 12.70 -26.29 2.77
C LYS A 218 13.92 -25.42 3.08
N MET A 219 14.24 -24.46 2.21
CA MET A 219 15.37 -23.54 2.35
C MET A 219 15.07 -22.45 3.40
N TYR A 220 16.14 -21.84 3.89
CA TYR A 220 16.08 -20.63 4.71
C TYR A 220 16.35 -19.39 3.83
N PRO A 221 15.95 -18.19 4.25
CA PRO A 221 16.13 -16.97 3.45
C PRO A 221 17.57 -16.72 3.00
N HIS A 222 18.56 -17.02 3.84
CA HIS A 222 19.98 -16.85 3.50
C HIS A 222 20.51 -17.82 2.44
N GLU A 223 19.76 -18.87 2.08
CA GLU A 223 20.09 -19.81 1.02
C GLU A 223 19.52 -19.37 -0.33
N LEU A 224 18.70 -18.31 -0.36
CA LEU A 224 18.05 -17.80 -1.56
C LEU A 224 18.91 -16.76 -2.29
N SER A 225 18.78 -16.70 -3.62
CA SER A 225 19.24 -15.53 -4.37
C SER A 225 18.29 -14.35 -4.15
N GLY A 226 18.75 -13.12 -4.43
CA GLY A 226 17.92 -11.92 -4.29
C GLY A 226 16.61 -12.01 -5.10
N GLY A 227 16.67 -12.50 -6.34
CA GLY A 227 15.48 -12.71 -7.17
C GLY A 227 14.55 -13.81 -6.61
N MET A 228 15.08 -14.89 -6.02
CA MET A 228 14.25 -15.89 -5.35
C MET A 228 13.54 -15.28 -4.13
N THR A 229 14.26 -14.50 -3.35
CA THR A 229 13.68 -13.84 -2.16
C THR A 229 12.53 -12.91 -2.52
N ARG A 230 12.66 -12.11 -3.58
CA ARG A 230 11.58 -11.26 -4.10
C ARG A 230 10.34 -12.08 -4.50
N ARG A 231 10.52 -13.15 -5.26
CA ARG A 231 9.41 -14.03 -5.65
C ARG A 231 8.73 -14.69 -4.44
N VAL A 232 9.50 -15.03 -3.42
CA VAL A 232 8.94 -15.55 -2.15
C VAL A 232 8.10 -14.49 -1.45
N LEU A 233 8.54 -13.23 -1.40
CA LEU A 233 7.77 -12.13 -0.82
C LEU A 233 6.46 -11.88 -1.57
N LEU A 234 6.47 -11.97 -2.91
CA LEU A 234 5.23 -11.95 -3.72
C LEU A 234 4.30 -13.11 -3.37
N CYS A 235 4.85 -14.32 -3.20
CA CYS A 235 4.05 -15.47 -2.77
C CYS A 235 3.43 -15.26 -1.37
N CYS A 236 4.15 -14.61 -0.44
CA CYS A 236 3.61 -14.27 0.87
C CYS A 236 2.42 -13.31 0.75
N ALA A 237 2.55 -12.26 -0.04
CA ALA A 237 1.51 -11.25 -0.22
C ALA A 237 0.23 -11.81 -0.87
N LEU A 238 0.38 -12.74 -1.80
CA LEU A 238 -0.74 -13.34 -2.55
C LEU A 238 -1.36 -14.58 -1.89
N MET A 239 -0.85 -15.01 -0.73
CA MET A 239 -1.29 -16.25 -0.07
C MET A 239 -2.75 -16.21 0.39
N ASP A 240 -3.18 -15.11 0.98
CA ASP A 240 -4.48 -14.99 1.63
C ASP A 240 -5.52 -14.21 0.80
N GLU A 241 -5.23 -13.96 -0.49
CA GLU A 241 -6.15 -13.29 -1.44
C GLU A 241 -6.71 -11.98 -0.84
N PRO A 242 -5.84 -11.01 -0.52
CA PRO A 242 -6.28 -9.75 0.08
C PRO A 242 -7.17 -8.97 -0.89
N ARG A 243 -7.86 -7.92 -0.41
CA ARG A 243 -8.59 -7.00 -1.28
C ARG A 243 -7.69 -5.88 -1.82
N LEU A 244 -6.66 -5.48 -1.05
CA LEU A 244 -5.69 -4.45 -1.43
C LEU A 244 -4.27 -5.01 -1.32
N ILE A 245 -3.46 -4.79 -2.35
CA ILE A 245 -2.02 -5.03 -2.31
C ILE A 245 -1.30 -3.68 -2.35
N VAL A 246 -0.49 -3.42 -1.33
CA VAL A 246 0.51 -2.35 -1.35
C VAL A 246 1.84 -2.97 -1.76
N ALA A 247 2.32 -2.65 -2.95
CA ALA A 247 3.57 -3.20 -3.49
C ALA A 247 4.64 -2.10 -3.47
N ASP A 248 5.56 -2.18 -2.50
CA ASP A 248 6.66 -1.24 -2.36
C ASP A 248 7.91 -1.79 -3.05
N GLU A 249 8.26 -1.21 -4.20
CA GLU A 249 9.39 -1.59 -5.03
C GLU A 249 9.43 -3.12 -5.32
N PRO A 250 8.39 -3.69 -5.98
CA PRO A 250 8.30 -5.14 -6.15
C PRO A 250 9.30 -5.72 -7.17
N THR A 251 9.85 -4.89 -8.07
CA THR A 251 10.64 -5.32 -9.24
C THR A 251 12.16 -5.29 -9.08
N PRO A 252 12.82 -4.45 -8.26
CA PRO A 252 14.26 -4.40 -8.16
C PRO A 252 14.89 -5.76 -7.87
N GLY A 253 15.94 -6.11 -8.62
CA GLY A 253 16.63 -7.39 -8.49
C GLY A 253 15.96 -8.58 -9.18
N LEU A 254 14.87 -8.36 -9.90
CA LEU A 254 14.32 -9.29 -10.88
C LEU A 254 14.90 -8.97 -12.26
N ASP A 255 15.05 -9.99 -13.11
CA ASP A 255 15.23 -9.77 -14.55
C ASP A 255 13.95 -9.18 -15.16
N LEU A 256 14.04 -8.62 -16.37
CA LEU A 256 12.94 -7.90 -16.99
C LEU A 256 11.69 -8.78 -17.17
N ASP A 257 11.84 -10.03 -17.55
CA ASP A 257 10.72 -10.95 -17.81
C ASP A 257 9.97 -11.25 -16.49
N LEU A 258 10.70 -11.48 -15.40
CA LEU A 258 10.11 -11.69 -14.08
C LEU A 258 9.50 -10.42 -13.51
N ALA A 259 10.10 -9.25 -13.75
CA ALA A 259 9.53 -7.97 -13.36
C ALA A 259 8.21 -7.71 -14.08
N CYS A 260 8.17 -7.89 -15.39
CA CYS A 260 6.95 -7.78 -16.20
C CYS A 260 5.87 -8.78 -15.73
N LYS A 261 6.26 -10.03 -15.44
CA LYS A 261 5.33 -11.04 -14.92
C LYS A 261 4.75 -10.64 -13.55
N ALA A 262 5.59 -10.16 -12.64
CA ALA A 262 5.13 -9.70 -11.34
C ALA A 262 4.13 -8.54 -11.46
N LEU A 263 4.39 -7.58 -12.35
CA LEU A 263 3.47 -6.46 -12.60
C LEU A 263 2.19 -6.92 -13.30
N ALA A 264 2.28 -7.85 -14.27
CA ALA A 264 1.10 -8.44 -14.90
C ALA A 264 0.22 -9.20 -13.89
N ASP A 265 0.82 -9.88 -12.91
CA ASP A 265 0.08 -10.54 -11.84
C ASP A 265 -0.63 -9.56 -10.92
N LEU A 266 -0.01 -8.40 -10.61
CA LEU A 266 -0.66 -7.31 -9.87
C LEU A 266 -1.80 -6.70 -10.68
N ARG A 267 -1.65 -6.52 -11.99
CA ARG A 267 -2.71 -6.06 -12.89
C ARG A 267 -3.87 -7.06 -12.91
N ALA A 268 -3.59 -8.36 -13.12
CA ALA A 268 -4.60 -9.40 -13.12
C ALA A 268 -5.37 -9.46 -11.78
N PHE A 269 -4.68 -9.26 -10.65
CA PHE A 269 -5.34 -9.15 -9.34
C PHE A 269 -6.30 -7.98 -9.28
N ALA A 270 -5.94 -6.82 -9.85
CA ALA A 270 -6.84 -5.68 -9.90
C ALA A 270 -8.01 -5.94 -10.87
N ASP A 271 -7.78 -6.54 -12.05
CA ASP A 271 -8.83 -6.90 -13.01
C ASP A 271 -9.87 -7.88 -12.42
N GLU A 272 -9.48 -8.67 -11.42
CA GLU A 272 -10.36 -9.56 -10.66
C GLU A 272 -11.14 -8.82 -9.54
N GLY A 273 -11.00 -7.50 -9.42
CA GLY A 273 -11.73 -6.64 -8.48
C GLY A 273 -10.92 -6.26 -7.23
N GLY A 274 -9.64 -6.63 -7.14
CA GLY A 274 -8.74 -6.13 -6.10
C GLY A 274 -8.31 -4.69 -6.35
N GLY A 275 -7.66 -4.04 -5.37
CA GLY A 275 -6.99 -2.77 -5.55
C GLY A 275 -5.48 -2.93 -5.42
N VAL A 276 -4.70 -2.15 -6.16
CA VAL A 276 -3.22 -2.18 -6.07
C VAL A 276 -2.68 -0.76 -5.92
N MET A 277 -1.89 -0.53 -4.88
CA MET A 277 -1.01 0.62 -4.78
C MET A 277 0.42 0.17 -5.10
N LEU A 278 0.90 0.55 -6.27
CA LEU A 278 2.25 0.22 -6.74
C LEU A 278 3.19 1.40 -6.46
N ILE A 279 4.05 1.27 -5.47
CA ILE A 279 5.07 2.27 -5.16
C ILE A 279 6.35 1.89 -5.88
N THR A 280 6.86 2.78 -6.74
CA THR A 280 8.09 2.52 -7.47
C THR A 280 8.76 3.79 -7.96
N HIS A 281 10.06 3.71 -8.23
CA HIS A 281 10.82 4.73 -8.96
C HIS A 281 10.94 4.39 -10.45
N ASP A 282 10.57 3.17 -10.86
CA ASP A 282 10.53 2.74 -12.25
C ASP A 282 9.18 3.12 -12.88
N ILE A 283 9.11 4.36 -13.36
CA ILE A 283 7.88 4.93 -13.92
C ILE A 283 7.48 4.20 -15.19
N GLU A 284 8.46 3.84 -16.03
CA GLU A 284 8.20 3.19 -17.32
C GLU A 284 7.47 1.86 -17.15
N LEU A 285 7.94 1.01 -16.25
CA LEU A 285 7.27 -0.25 -15.93
C LEU A 285 5.92 -0.02 -15.26
N ALA A 286 5.80 0.99 -14.39
CA ALA A 286 4.55 1.31 -13.72
C ALA A 286 3.45 1.74 -14.70
N LEU A 287 3.79 2.58 -15.69
CA LEU A 287 2.83 3.07 -16.69
C LEU A 287 2.20 1.97 -17.56
N ARG A 288 2.82 0.78 -17.62
CA ARG A 288 2.29 -0.35 -18.40
C ARG A 288 1.12 -1.05 -17.72
N VAL A 289 1.00 -0.93 -16.41
CA VAL A 289 0.00 -1.67 -15.62
C VAL A 289 -0.92 -0.76 -14.82
N ALA A 290 -0.56 0.50 -14.62
CA ALA A 290 -1.33 1.43 -13.82
C ALA A 290 -2.48 2.07 -14.63
N ASP A 291 -3.55 2.42 -13.93
CA ASP A 291 -4.67 3.22 -14.42
C ASP A 291 -4.42 4.72 -14.11
N ARG A 292 -3.90 5.00 -12.93
CA ARG A 292 -3.59 6.33 -12.43
C ARG A 292 -2.17 6.43 -11.87
N VAL A 293 -1.63 7.63 -11.90
CA VAL A 293 -0.30 7.96 -11.36
C VAL A 293 -0.46 9.04 -10.31
N ALA A 294 0.03 8.79 -9.11
CA ALA A 294 0.22 9.77 -8.05
C ALA A 294 1.70 10.14 -7.98
N VAL A 295 2.01 11.38 -8.33
CA VAL A 295 3.38 11.91 -8.30
C VAL A 295 3.71 12.38 -6.90
N PHE A 296 4.67 11.73 -6.27
CA PHE A 296 5.09 11.97 -4.89
C PHE A 296 6.37 12.80 -4.87
N GLN A 297 6.33 13.94 -4.20
CA GLN A 297 7.48 14.82 -4.00
C GLN A 297 7.46 15.40 -2.59
N ASP A 298 8.63 15.45 -1.94
CA ASP A 298 8.85 16.14 -0.67
C ASP A 298 7.77 15.81 0.41
N GLY A 299 7.39 14.54 0.53
CA GLY A 299 6.46 14.07 1.57
C GLY A 299 4.98 14.20 1.24
N THR A 300 4.58 14.62 0.04
CA THR A 300 3.18 14.71 -0.36
C THR A 300 2.93 14.27 -1.80
N VAL A 301 1.67 14.07 -2.17
CA VAL A 301 1.25 13.86 -3.56
C VAL A 301 1.01 15.22 -4.20
N VAL A 302 1.87 15.60 -5.15
CA VAL A 302 1.83 16.93 -5.82
C VAL A 302 0.93 16.92 -7.05
N GLU A 303 0.69 15.76 -7.64
CA GLU A 303 -0.22 15.60 -8.78
C GLU A 303 -0.74 14.18 -8.84
N GLU A 304 -2.02 14.03 -9.14
CA GLU A 304 -2.68 12.78 -9.42
C GLU A 304 -3.35 12.87 -10.79
N THR A 305 -3.06 11.90 -11.67
CA THR A 305 -3.49 11.96 -13.06
C THR A 305 -3.69 10.55 -13.65
N SER A 306 -4.43 10.43 -14.75
CA SER A 306 -4.53 9.17 -15.48
C SER A 306 -3.23 8.84 -16.22
N VAL A 307 -2.96 7.56 -16.46
CA VAL A 307 -1.82 7.13 -17.29
C VAL A 307 -1.90 7.76 -18.69
N VAL A 308 -3.10 7.93 -19.26
CA VAL A 308 -3.28 8.57 -20.58
C VAL A 308 -2.77 10.00 -20.56
N SER A 309 -3.06 10.76 -19.49
CA SER A 309 -2.55 12.12 -19.34
C SER A 309 -1.03 12.17 -19.11
N PHE A 310 -0.44 11.10 -18.56
CA PHE A 310 1.01 11.02 -18.38
C PHE A 310 1.79 10.78 -19.69
N ASN A 311 1.10 10.54 -20.81
CA ASN A 311 1.74 10.36 -22.13
C ASN A 311 2.26 11.65 -22.77
N SER A 312 1.92 12.84 -22.24
CA SER A 312 2.41 14.12 -22.75
C SER A 312 2.73 15.09 -21.62
N PRO A 313 3.87 15.81 -21.67
CA PRO A 313 4.22 16.79 -20.63
C PRO A 313 3.25 17.97 -20.61
N ASP A 314 2.56 18.27 -21.72
CA ASP A 314 1.62 19.38 -21.82
C ASP A 314 0.33 19.16 -21.02
N THR A 315 0.00 17.90 -20.73
CA THR A 315 -1.16 17.51 -19.94
C THR A 315 -0.87 17.46 -18.43
N LEU A 316 0.41 17.48 -18.05
CA LEU A 316 0.86 17.48 -16.66
C LEU A 316 0.85 18.90 -16.09
N ARG A 317 0.29 19.06 -14.90
CA ARG A 317 0.11 20.36 -14.24
C ARG A 317 1.33 20.78 -13.44
N HIS A 318 1.89 19.83 -12.64
CA HIS A 318 2.98 20.14 -11.73
C HIS A 318 4.34 20.13 -12.45
N PRO A 319 5.24 21.11 -12.17
CA PRO A 319 6.56 21.17 -12.80
C PRO A 319 7.40 19.90 -12.59
N PHE A 320 7.32 19.29 -11.41
CA PHE A 320 8.03 18.05 -11.08
C PHE A 320 7.52 16.86 -11.90
N SER A 321 6.21 16.76 -12.15
CA SER A 321 5.64 15.73 -13.02
C SER A 321 6.19 15.82 -14.46
N ARG A 322 6.33 17.04 -14.97
CA ARG A 322 6.96 17.29 -16.28
C ARG A 322 8.44 16.92 -16.28
N GLN A 323 9.17 17.22 -15.20
CA GLN A 323 10.57 16.81 -15.07
C GLN A 323 10.71 15.28 -15.04
N LEU A 324 9.84 14.59 -14.31
CA LEU A 324 9.80 13.12 -14.29
C LEU A 324 9.52 12.56 -15.69
N TRP A 325 8.56 13.16 -16.42
CA TRP A 325 8.25 12.75 -17.78
C TRP A 325 9.47 12.89 -18.72
N HIS A 326 10.18 14.00 -18.67
CA HIS A 326 11.40 14.23 -19.45
C HIS A 326 12.57 13.35 -19.04
N ALA A 327 12.55 12.78 -17.85
CA ALA A 327 13.58 11.85 -17.39
C ALA A 327 13.32 10.40 -17.82
N LEU A 328 12.15 10.11 -18.44
CA LEU A 328 11.85 8.77 -18.97
C LEU A 328 12.78 8.45 -20.16
N PRO A 329 13.32 7.23 -20.27
CA PRO A 329 14.08 6.80 -21.45
C PRO A 329 13.22 6.92 -22.70
N GLU A 330 13.77 7.48 -23.78
CA GLU A 330 13.06 7.66 -25.05
C GLU A 330 12.68 6.33 -25.76
N HIS A 331 13.15 5.20 -25.25
CA HIS A 331 12.96 3.89 -25.85
C HIS A 331 12.30 2.90 -24.88
N GLY A 332 10.99 2.70 -25.08
CA GLY A 332 10.21 1.74 -24.31
C GLY A 332 10.72 0.31 -24.47
N PHE A 333 10.95 -0.37 -23.35
CA PHE A 333 11.16 -1.82 -23.34
C PHE A 333 9.83 -2.51 -23.66
N ALA A 334 9.78 -3.31 -24.74
CA ALA A 334 8.61 -4.09 -25.07
C ALA A 334 8.54 -5.32 -24.13
N CYS A 335 7.65 -5.30 -23.16
CA CYS A 335 7.18 -6.53 -22.53
C CYS A 335 6.24 -7.23 -23.51
N THR A 336 6.75 -8.10 -24.35
CA THR A 336 5.92 -9.06 -25.08
C THR A 336 5.63 -10.20 -24.11
N VAL A 337 4.45 -10.16 -23.47
CA VAL A 337 3.88 -11.37 -22.92
C VAL A 337 3.45 -12.18 -24.13
N GLU A 338 4.24 -13.17 -24.52
CA GLU A 338 3.77 -14.19 -25.45
C GLU A 338 2.59 -14.89 -24.76
N GLU A 339 1.37 -14.62 -25.21
CA GLU A 339 0.24 -15.50 -24.96
C GLU A 339 0.64 -16.86 -25.55
N ASP A 340 0.82 -17.87 -24.69
CA ASP A 340 0.96 -19.27 -25.11
C ASP A 340 -0.25 -19.61 -25.97
N ALA A 341 -0.08 -19.47 -27.28
CA ALA A 341 -1.04 -19.92 -28.28
C ALA A 341 -1.12 -21.44 -28.15
N VAL A 342 -2.16 -21.90 -27.46
CA VAL A 342 -2.55 -23.32 -27.48
C VAL A 342 -2.84 -23.69 -28.92
N ASP A 343 -1.84 -24.33 -29.56
CA ASP A 343 -1.95 -24.95 -30.89
C ASP A 343 -3.06 -26.01 -30.86
N LYS A 344 -4.27 -25.63 -31.31
CA LYS A 344 -5.33 -26.56 -31.70
C LYS A 344 -5.23 -26.87 -33.16
N SER A 345 -4.16 -27.56 -33.56
CA SER A 345 -4.12 -28.26 -34.85
C SER A 345 -4.30 -29.76 -34.63
N GLY A 346 -5.52 -30.16 -34.35
CA GLY A 346 -5.92 -31.55 -34.54
C GLY A 346 -5.95 -31.87 -36.03
N LYS A 347 -4.95 -32.54 -36.55
CA LYS A 347 -5.04 -33.22 -37.85
C LYS A 347 -5.70 -34.57 -37.65
N ASP A 348 -6.94 -34.68 -38.13
CA ASP A 348 -7.56 -35.91 -38.57
C ASP A 348 -6.74 -36.46 -39.76
N ASP A 349 -6.06 -37.54 -39.54
CA ASP A 349 -5.56 -38.43 -40.60
C ASP A 349 -6.20 -39.79 -40.42
N THR A 350 -7.30 -40.04 -41.15
CA THR A 350 -7.84 -41.38 -41.40
C THR A 350 -7.14 -41.94 -42.63
N PRO A 351 -6.53 -43.13 -42.60
CA PRO A 351 -6.09 -43.80 -43.82
C PRO A 351 -7.18 -44.68 -44.38
N THR A 352 -7.37 -44.56 -45.69
CA THR A 352 -8.03 -45.55 -46.58
C THR A 352 -7.11 -46.77 -46.79
#